data_9a30092ce2a167388d5cb38a02d9fe22
#
_entry.id   9a30092ce2a167388d5cb38a02d9fe22
#
_cell.length_a   1.000
_cell.length_b   1.000
_cell.length_c   1.000
_cell.angle_alpha   90.00
_cell.angle_beta   90.00
_cell.angle_gamma   90.00
#
_symmetry.space_group_name_H-M   'P 1'
#
loop_
_entity.id
_entity.type
_entity.pdbx_description
1 polymer ?
#
loop_
_entity_poly.entity_id
_entity_poly.type
_entity_poly.pdbx_seq_one_letter_code
_entity_poly.pdbx_strand_id
1 'polypeptide(L)'
;MTIRKSIFVLIILLLSTFFLYAKEYTRIVSLAPSVTKSLYELGAESYVKGITVFCPKGSIKKEIIGTLLEPNIEKIAYINPDLIIASKDGNDRAVVDKLRRLGFEVYVMEKSESFKDICSNYRTLAEKINRAKEASNTISKAEVYVDRLHSKLSKSVSLRVFWEIGNNPLYIAGGKSFANDYNAYSNTINAYNDINKNYFQVFREDVMKRNPDIILLVNLGNMSKEELSLWRKYKMLNAVQNNRVFIIDSEDMFAPTPLTFAENLSFLAKIVYGDVLNVK
;
A
#
# COMPACT_ATOMS: atom_id res chain seq x y z
N MET A 1 -59.80 20.67 3.99
CA MET A 1 -58.59 20.68 3.06
C MET A 1 -57.32 21.18 3.79
N THR A 2 -57.41 21.86 4.89
CA THR A 2 -56.28 22.45 5.67
C THR A 2 -55.50 21.42 6.50
N ILE A 3 -56.14 20.45 7.16
CA ILE A 3 -55.49 19.46 8.02
C ILE A 3 -54.55 18.51 7.26
N ARG A 4 -54.90 18.10 6.06
CA ARG A 4 -54.04 17.24 5.21
C ARG A 4 -52.73 17.92 4.76
N LYS A 5 -52.78 19.26 4.51
CA LYS A 5 -51.62 20.04 4.14
C LYS A 5 -50.67 20.23 5.35
N SER A 6 -51.19 20.39 6.55
CA SER A 6 -50.38 20.52 7.78
C SER A 6 -49.67 19.23 8.16
N ILE A 7 -50.33 18.07 7.94
CA ILE A 7 -49.70 16.75 8.20
C ILE A 7 -48.57 16.48 7.19
N PHE A 8 -48.77 16.88 5.90
CA PHE A 8 -47.75 16.69 4.87
C PHE A 8 -46.50 17.56 5.11
N VAL A 9 -46.67 18.79 5.56
CA VAL A 9 -45.59 19.70 5.97
C VAL A 9 -44.84 19.17 7.20
N LEU A 10 -45.55 18.59 8.18
CA LEU A 10 -44.94 18.01 9.37
C LEU A 10 -44.11 16.77 9.06
N ILE A 11 -44.57 15.93 8.11
CA ILE A 11 -43.82 14.74 7.64
C ILE A 11 -42.57 15.15 6.85
N ILE A 12 -42.62 16.20 6.05
CA ILE A 12 -41.44 16.73 5.32
C ILE A 12 -40.43 17.34 6.32
N LEU A 13 -40.89 18.03 7.37
CA LEU A 13 -40.02 18.54 8.43
C LEU A 13 -39.38 17.41 9.28
N LEU A 14 -40.08 16.31 9.53
CA LEU A 14 -39.54 15.14 10.22
C LEU A 14 -38.57 14.34 9.34
N LEU A 15 -38.74 14.31 8.02
CA LEU A 15 -37.81 13.68 7.08
C LEU A 15 -36.52 14.49 6.87
N SER A 16 -36.57 15.81 7.10
CA SER A 16 -35.39 16.68 6.97
C SER A 16 -34.43 16.61 8.17
N THR A 17 -34.80 15.99 9.29
CA THR A 17 -33.96 15.86 10.50
C THR A 17 -33.14 14.60 10.57
N PHE A 18 -33.32 13.64 9.63
CA PHE A 18 -32.40 12.54 9.45
C PHE A 18 -31.21 12.97 8.56
N PHE A 19 -30.58 14.10 8.85
CA PHE A 19 -29.18 14.23 8.54
C PHE A 19 -28.45 13.19 9.41
N LEU A 20 -28.08 12.05 8.81
CA LEU A 20 -27.09 11.18 9.40
C LEU A 20 -25.85 12.07 9.67
N TYR A 21 -25.70 12.52 10.90
CA TYR A 21 -24.46 13.13 11.35
C TYR A 21 -23.40 12.02 11.22
N ALA A 22 -22.68 12.03 10.10
CA ALA A 22 -21.55 11.14 9.94
C ALA A 22 -20.60 11.43 11.10
N LYS A 23 -20.22 10.40 11.85
CA LYS A 23 -19.34 10.55 13.01
C LYS A 23 -18.03 11.20 12.55
N GLU A 24 -17.69 12.33 13.13
CA GLU A 24 -16.44 13.03 12.85
C GLU A 24 -15.36 12.50 13.80
N TYR A 25 -14.23 12.10 13.22
CA TYR A 25 -13.06 11.65 13.97
C TYR A 25 -11.99 12.73 13.94
N THR A 26 -11.54 13.15 15.13
CA THR A 26 -10.57 14.26 15.29
C THR A 26 -9.31 13.86 16.03
N ARG A 27 -9.30 12.64 16.61
CA ARG A 27 -8.19 12.08 17.40
C ARG A 27 -7.88 10.67 16.93
N ILE A 28 -7.23 10.56 15.79
CA ILE A 28 -6.94 9.27 15.15
C ILE A 28 -5.57 8.77 15.59
N VAL A 29 -5.48 7.47 15.91
CA VAL A 29 -4.23 6.73 16.06
C VAL A 29 -4.07 5.80 14.85
N SER A 30 -2.95 5.89 14.16
CA SER A 30 -2.61 5.05 13.03
C SER A 30 -1.55 4.01 13.43
N LEU A 31 -1.85 2.72 13.21
CA LEU A 31 -0.98 1.61 13.59
C LEU A 31 -0.11 1.09 12.45
N ALA A 32 -0.22 1.63 11.22
CA ALA A 32 0.55 1.15 10.08
C ALA A 32 1.00 2.28 9.15
N PRO A 33 2.18 2.16 8.48
CA PRO A 33 2.70 3.18 7.57
C PRO A 33 1.75 3.50 6.41
N SER A 34 1.18 2.50 5.74
CA SER A 34 0.22 2.67 4.63
C SER A 34 -1.05 3.41 5.07
N VAL A 35 -1.55 3.12 6.28
CA VAL A 35 -2.68 3.83 6.89
C VAL A 35 -2.34 5.28 7.11
N THR A 36 -1.18 5.56 7.75
CA THR A 36 -0.73 6.93 8.02
C THR A 36 -0.62 7.74 6.74
N LYS A 37 0.00 7.16 5.70
CA LYS A 37 0.16 7.80 4.40
C LYS A 37 -1.18 8.09 3.75
N SER A 38 -2.10 7.12 3.76
CA SER A 38 -3.46 7.31 3.24
C SER A 38 -4.20 8.45 3.94
N LEU A 39 -4.07 8.54 5.28
CA LEU A 39 -4.67 9.63 6.05
C LEU A 39 -4.11 11.00 5.66
N TYR A 40 -2.80 11.09 5.41
CA TYR A 40 -2.17 12.35 5.00
C TYR A 40 -2.59 12.75 3.59
N GLU A 41 -2.61 11.83 2.65
CA GLU A 41 -3.10 12.06 1.28
C GLU A 41 -4.58 12.47 1.24
N LEU A 42 -5.39 11.97 2.18
CA LEU A 42 -6.79 12.37 2.36
C LEU A 42 -6.97 13.73 3.08
N GLY A 43 -5.87 14.43 3.40
CA GLY A 43 -5.92 15.71 4.11
C GLY A 43 -6.33 15.60 5.58
N ALA A 44 -6.19 14.41 6.19
CA ALA A 44 -6.56 14.15 7.57
C ALA A 44 -5.35 14.20 8.55
N GLU A 45 -4.20 14.73 8.12
CA GLU A 45 -2.98 14.76 8.94
C GLU A 45 -3.20 15.42 10.31
N SER A 46 -3.94 16.50 10.38
CA SER A 46 -4.23 17.25 11.63
C SER A 46 -5.02 16.42 12.66
N TYR A 47 -5.76 15.43 12.21
CA TYR A 47 -6.52 14.52 13.07
C TYR A 47 -5.67 13.37 13.63
N VAL A 48 -4.54 13.04 12.99
CA VAL A 48 -3.64 11.98 13.46
C VAL A 48 -2.85 12.48 14.66
N LYS A 49 -3.00 11.81 15.80
CA LYS A 49 -2.34 12.17 17.09
C LYS A 49 -1.25 11.20 17.49
N GLY A 50 -1.34 9.93 17.05
CA GLY A 50 -0.35 8.90 17.33
C GLY A 50 -0.05 8.04 16.11
N ILE A 51 1.22 7.67 15.96
CA ILE A 51 1.74 6.84 14.86
C ILE A 51 2.79 5.86 15.37
N THR A 52 3.06 4.78 14.62
CA THR A 52 4.18 3.87 14.92
C THR A 52 5.52 4.44 14.42
N VAL A 53 6.64 3.86 14.87
CA VAL A 53 8.01 4.34 14.56
C VAL A 53 8.33 4.35 13.06
N PHE A 54 7.70 3.48 12.26
CA PHE A 54 7.92 3.36 10.82
C PHE A 54 6.96 4.20 9.98
N CYS A 55 6.00 4.86 10.61
CA CYS A 55 5.07 5.73 9.88
C CYS A 55 5.74 7.02 9.43
N PRO A 56 5.31 7.61 8.29
CA PRO A 56 5.75 8.92 7.89
C PRO A 56 5.40 9.96 8.96
N LYS A 57 6.37 10.80 9.33
CA LYS A 57 6.20 11.78 10.43
C LYS A 57 5.23 12.91 10.08
N GLY A 58 5.14 13.23 8.78
CA GLY A 58 4.33 14.36 8.31
C GLY A 58 4.89 15.73 8.73
N SER A 59 4.07 16.76 8.61
CA SER A 59 4.41 18.15 8.94
C SER A 59 4.09 18.53 10.40
N ILE A 60 3.20 17.80 11.05
CA ILE A 60 2.75 18.04 12.43
C ILE A 60 3.34 16.96 13.34
N LYS A 61 3.88 17.36 14.48
CA LYS A 61 4.43 16.41 15.48
C LYS A 61 3.33 15.46 15.98
N LYS A 62 3.66 14.15 16.00
CA LYS A 62 2.77 13.07 16.48
C LYS A 62 3.44 12.33 17.65
N GLU A 63 2.62 11.73 18.51
CA GLU A 63 3.12 10.82 19.54
C GLU A 63 3.54 9.49 18.90
N ILE A 64 4.75 9.00 19.23
CA ILE A 64 5.21 7.68 18.80
C ILE A 64 4.71 6.63 19.78
N ILE A 65 3.81 5.78 19.30
CA ILE A 65 3.08 4.80 20.11
C ILE A 65 3.68 3.38 20.04
N GLY A 66 4.96 3.22 19.68
CA GLY A 66 5.63 1.93 19.58
C GLY A 66 5.79 1.43 18.15
N THR A 67 5.88 0.12 17.98
CA THR A 67 6.07 -0.51 16.67
C THR A 67 4.74 -0.99 16.06
N LEU A 68 4.78 -1.44 14.82
CA LEU A 68 3.64 -2.07 14.12
C LEU A 68 3.14 -3.34 14.83
N LEU A 69 4.07 -4.15 15.36
CA LEU A 69 3.76 -5.42 16.03
C LEU A 69 3.45 -5.22 17.52
N GLU A 70 4.11 -4.26 18.16
CA GLU A 70 4.01 -3.98 19.60
C GLU A 70 3.69 -2.50 19.86
N PRO A 71 2.45 -2.07 19.60
CA PRO A 71 2.04 -0.71 19.95
C PRO A 71 1.87 -0.57 21.47
N ASN A 72 2.28 0.57 21.99
CA ASN A 72 2.18 0.89 23.43
C ASN A 72 0.74 1.30 23.76
N ILE A 73 0.02 0.38 24.40
CA ILE A 73 -1.41 0.55 24.77
C ILE A 73 -1.62 1.71 25.74
N GLU A 74 -0.68 1.96 26.68
CA GLU A 74 -0.79 3.04 27.67
C GLU A 74 -0.69 4.40 26.98
N LYS A 75 0.23 4.56 26.02
CA LYS A 75 0.32 5.78 25.20
C LYS A 75 -0.92 5.98 24.35
N ILE A 76 -1.48 4.92 23.77
CA ILE A 76 -2.73 4.99 23.03
C ILE A 76 -3.86 5.46 23.96
N ALA A 77 -3.96 4.89 25.16
CA ALA A 77 -4.97 5.30 26.15
C ALA A 77 -4.77 6.77 26.58
N TYR A 78 -3.53 7.22 26.76
CA TYR A 78 -3.22 8.62 27.08
C TYR A 78 -3.67 9.59 25.97
N ILE A 79 -3.47 9.21 24.69
CA ILE A 79 -3.97 9.97 23.53
C ILE A 79 -5.50 10.06 23.57
N ASN A 80 -6.18 9.07 24.12
CA ASN A 80 -7.64 8.93 24.15
C ASN A 80 -8.26 9.11 22.75
N PRO A 81 -7.92 8.25 21.78
CA PRO A 81 -8.39 8.38 20.40
C PRO A 81 -9.88 8.10 20.26
N ASP A 82 -10.53 8.78 19.33
CA ASP A 82 -11.90 8.50 18.90
C ASP A 82 -11.95 7.44 17.76
N LEU A 83 -10.80 7.17 17.12
CA LEU A 83 -10.62 6.11 16.16
C LEU A 83 -9.17 5.60 16.17
N ILE A 84 -9.02 4.29 16.18
CA ILE A 84 -7.75 3.61 15.91
C ILE A 84 -7.87 2.92 14.56
N ILE A 85 -6.87 3.07 13.69
CA ILE A 85 -6.85 2.43 12.38
C ILE A 85 -5.66 1.48 12.30
N ALA A 86 -5.95 0.22 12.10
CA ALA A 86 -5.00 -0.88 11.91
C ALA A 86 -5.04 -1.40 10.46
N SER A 87 -4.09 -2.25 10.09
CA SER A 87 -4.04 -2.94 8.80
C SER A 87 -3.86 -4.44 9.01
N LYS A 88 -4.58 -5.26 8.25
CA LYS A 88 -4.39 -6.72 8.22
C LYS A 88 -3.02 -7.14 7.66
N ASP A 89 -2.35 -6.25 6.91
CA ASP A 89 -1.04 -6.54 6.33
C ASP A 89 0.10 -6.48 7.35
N GLY A 90 -0.14 -5.93 8.56
CA GLY A 90 0.97 -5.76 9.48
C GLY A 90 0.62 -5.82 10.96
N ASN A 91 -0.62 -5.58 11.36
CA ASN A 91 -0.98 -5.59 12.77
C ASN A 91 -1.47 -6.96 13.25
N ASP A 92 -0.98 -7.41 14.40
CA ASP A 92 -1.44 -8.65 15.01
C ASP A 92 -2.92 -8.51 15.43
N ARG A 93 -3.69 -9.56 15.11
CA ARG A 93 -5.10 -9.66 15.51
C ARG A 93 -5.29 -9.59 17.02
N ALA A 94 -4.39 -10.19 17.80
CA ALA A 94 -4.47 -10.14 19.26
C ALA A 94 -4.37 -8.72 19.82
N VAL A 95 -3.53 -7.86 19.19
CA VAL A 95 -3.40 -6.43 19.53
C VAL A 95 -4.70 -5.70 19.23
N VAL A 96 -5.27 -5.92 18.04
CA VAL A 96 -6.56 -5.32 17.64
C VAL A 96 -7.69 -5.70 18.60
N ASP A 97 -7.79 -7.00 18.92
CA ASP A 97 -8.81 -7.51 19.84
C ASP A 97 -8.62 -6.98 21.28
N LYS A 98 -7.37 -6.80 21.72
CA LYS A 98 -7.07 -6.16 23.01
C LYS A 98 -7.55 -4.71 23.06
N LEU A 99 -7.27 -3.92 22.01
CA LEU A 99 -7.72 -2.52 21.92
C LEU A 99 -9.26 -2.43 21.93
N ARG A 100 -9.95 -3.31 21.21
CA ARG A 100 -11.42 -3.39 21.22
C ARG A 100 -11.98 -3.74 22.60
N ARG A 101 -11.38 -4.71 23.31
CA ARG A 101 -11.78 -5.06 24.70
C ARG A 101 -11.59 -3.91 25.69
N LEU A 102 -10.64 -3.02 25.43
CA LEU A 102 -10.44 -1.79 26.21
C LEU A 102 -11.44 -0.66 25.86
N GLY A 103 -12.37 -0.92 24.94
CA GLY A 103 -13.42 0.02 24.57
C GLY A 103 -13.07 0.98 23.43
N PHE A 104 -11.91 0.84 22.79
CA PHE A 104 -11.55 1.69 21.66
C PHE A 104 -12.32 1.28 20.39
N GLU A 105 -12.72 2.26 19.60
CA GLU A 105 -13.18 2.01 18.24
C GLU A 105 -11.97 1.71 17.33
N VAL A 106 -11.92 0.48 16.79
CA VAL A 106 -10.83 0.03 15.93
C VAL A 106 -11.37 -0.35 14.55
N TYR A 107 -11.01 0.42 13.54
CA TYR A 107 -11.19 0.08 12.13
C TYR A 107 -9.95 -0.67 11.64
N VAL A 108 -10.14 -1.76 10.92
CA VAL A 108 -9.04 -2.56 10.35
C VAL A 108 -9.17 -2.52 8.83
N MET A 109 -8.18 -1.94 8.17
CA MET A 109 -8.07 -1.98 6.71
C MET A 109 -7.82 -3.42 6.26
N GLU A 110 -8.52 -3.83 5.21
CA GLU A 110 -8.36 -5.15 4.62
C GLU A 110 -6.99 -5.26 3.92
N LYS A 111 -6.55 -6.51 3.73
CA LYS A 111 -5.37 -6.81 2.94
C LYS A 111 -5.59 -6.40 1.48
N SER A 112 -4.56 -5.84 0.86
CA SER A 112 -4.58 -5.50 -0.56
C SER A 112 -3.73 -6.50 -1.35
N GLU A 113 -4.33 -7.18 -2.31
CA GLU A 113 -3.66 -8.13 -3.20
C GLU A 113 -3.51 -7.58 -4.62
N SER A 114 -4.13 -6.42 -4.90
CA SER A 114 -4.12 -5.75 -6.20
C SER A 114 -4.25 -4.23 -6.06
N PHE A 115 -3.95 -3.50 -7.13
CA PHE A 115 -4.21 -2.06 -7.22
C PHE A 115 -5.70 -1.73 -7.02
N LYS A 116 -6.58 -2.59 -7.52
CA LYS A 116 -8.02 -2.45 -7.30
C LYS A 116 -8.39 -2.53 -5.81
N ASP A 117 -7.78 -3.46 -5.06
CA ASP A 117 -8.01 -3.59 -3.62
C ASP A 117 -7.47 -2.37 -2.87
N ILE A 118 -6.30 -1.85 -3.27
CA ILE A 118 -5.76 -0.60 -2.71
C ILE A 118 -6.76 0.53 -2.88
N CYS A 119 -7.29 0.74 -4.09
CA CYS A 119 -8.28 1.78 -4.38
C CYS A 119 -9.57 1.57 -3.58
N SER A 120 -10.04 0.33 -3.45
CA SER A 120 -11.22 -0.02 -2.65
C SER A 120 -11.02 0.27 -1.17
N ASN A 121 -9.90 -0.18 -0.59
CA ASN A 121 -9.56 0.05 0.81
C ASN A 121 -9.37 1.54 1.12
N TYR A 122 -8.73 2.27 0.21
CA TYR A 122 -8.54 3.72 0.32
C TYR A 122 -9.89 4.46 0.32
N ARG A 123 -10.82 4.06 -0.56
CA ARG A 123 -12.19 4.60 -0.61
C ARG A 123 -12.94 4.33 0.69
N THR A 124 -12.93 3.09 1.19
CA THR A 124 -13.62 2.71 2.42
C THR A 124 -13.05 3.45 3.64
N LEU A 125 -11.72 3.61 3.72
CA LEU A 125 -11.08 4.43 4.74
C LEU A 125 -11.56 5.89 4.68
N ALA A 126 -11.60 6.45 3.48
CA ALA A 126 -12.02 7.84 3.28
C ALA A 126 -13.50 8.07 3.64
N GLU A 127 -14.38 7.14 3.30
CA GLU A 127 -15.79 7.16 3.71
C GLU A 127 -15.90 7.14 5.24
N LYS A 128 -15.10 6.29 5.92
CA LYS A 128 -15.07 6.20 7.37
C LYS A 128 -14.70 7.52 8.05
N ILE A 129 -13.86 8.35 7.43
CA ILE A 129 -13.37 9.62 7.98
C ILE A 129 -13.97 10.86 7.28
N ASN A 130 -15.06 10.70 6.51
CA ASN A 130 -15.74 11.78 5.77
C ASN A 130 -14.85 12.50 4.75
N ARG A 131 -14.02 11.74 3.99
CA ARG A 131 -13.11 12.23 2.94
C ARG A 131 -13.35 11.56 1.57
N ALA A 132 -14.58 11.15 1.29
CA ALA A 132 -14.92 10.41 0.08
C ALA A 132 -14.62 11.19 -1.21
N LYS A 133 -14.78 12.53 -1.20
CA LYS A 133 -14.49 13.39 -2.35
C LYS A 133 -12.98 13.42 -2.65
N GLU A 134 -12.16 13.57 -1.63
CA GLU A 134 -10.70 13.56 -1.71
C GLU A 134 -10.21 12.21 -2.27
N ALA A 135 -10.76 11.11 -1.75
CA ALA A 135 -10.45 9.77 -2.25
C ALA A 135 -10.82 9.59 -3.72
N SER A 136 -12.01 10.01 -4.13
CA SER A 136 -12.45 9.91 -5.53
C SER A 136 -11.47 10.63 -6.47
N ASN A 137 -11.03 11.83 -6.11
CA ASN A 137 -10.07 12.60 -6.88
C ASN A 137 -8.70 11.91 -6.96
N THR A 138 -8.22 11.38 -5.83
CA THR A 138 -6.93 10.70 -5.73
C THR A 138 -6.92 9.41 -6.54
N ILE A 139 -7.95 8.57 -6.36
CA ILE A 139 -8.10 7.30 -7.07
C ILE A 139 -8.18 7.54 -8.57
N SER A 140 -9.04 8.47 -9.01
CA SER A 140 -9.19 8.76 -10.45
C SER A 140 -7.87 9.21 -11.10
N LYS A 141 -7.07 10.04 -10.42
CA LYS A 141 -5.75 10.43 -10.92
C LYS A 141 -4.81 9.24 -11.05
N ALA A 142 -4.78 8.37 -10.03
CA ALA A 142 -3.94 7.18 -10.03
C ALA A 142 -4.35 6.19 -11.14
N GLU A 143 -5.65 5.91 -11.27
CA GLU A 143 -6.21 5.02 -12.31
C GLU A 143 -5.87 5.53 -13.72
N VAL A 144 -6.15 6.80 -14.02
CA VAL A 144 -5.82 7.41 -15.33
C VAL A 144 -4.33 7.30 -15.63
N TYR A 145 -3.48 7.51 -14.63
CA TYR A 145 -2.02 7.41 -14.82
C TYR A 145 -1.58 5.97 -15.07
N VAL A 146 -2.06 5.02 -14.25
CA VAL A 146 -1.74 3.59 -14.36
C VAL A 146 -2.20 3.04 -15.72
N ASP A 147 -3.43 3.34 -16.14
CA ASP A 147 -3.98 2.89 -17.42
C ASP A 147 -3.20 3.45 -18.62
N ARG A 148 -2.84 4.73 -18.56
CA ARG A 148 -2.00 5.37 -19.60
C ARG A 148 -0.65 4.70 -19.71
N LEU A 149 0.00 4.43 -18.58
CA LEU A 149 1.29 3.79 -18.54
C LEU A 149 1.20 2.35 -19.05
N HIS A 150 0.23 1.59 -18.57
CA HIS A 150 -0.02 0.22 -19.02
C HIS A 150 -0.27 0.15 -20.54
N SER A 151 -1.10 1.04 -21.10
CA SER A 151 -1.37 1.11 -22.54
C SER A 151 -0.12 1.39 -23.38
N LYS A 152 0.82 2.18 -22.84
CA LYS A 152 2.12 2.40 -23.52
C LYS A 152 3.02 1.16 -23.45
N LEU A 153 3.07 0.51 -22.27
CA LEU A 153 3.96 -0.61 -22.02
C LEU A 153 3.49 -1.92 -22.66
N SER A 154 2.19 -2.10 -22.88
CA SER A 154 1.62 -3.30 -23.49
C SER A 154 2.16 -3.61 -24.89
N LYS A 155 2.77 -2.63 -25.56
CA LYS A 155 3.42 -2.77 -26.87
C LYS A 155 4.90 -3.13 -26.78
N SER A 156 5.49 -3.14 -25.59
CA SER A 156 6.89 -3.44 -25.35
C SER A 156 7.13 -4.95 -25.29
N VAL A 157 8.40 -5.36 -25.41
CA VAL A 157 8.78 -6.76 -25.20
C VAL A 157 8.57 -7.11 -23.72
N SER A 158 7.86 -8.21 -23.45
CA SER A 158 7.66 -8.68 -22.09
C SER A 158 8.95 -9.31 -21.55
N LEU A 159 9.41 -8.86 -20.39
CA LEU A 159 10.63 -9.30 -19.72
C LEU A 159 10.29 -10.08 -18.45
N ARG A 160 11.14 -11.08 -18.15
CA ARG A 160 11.01 -11.88 -16.92
C ARG A 160 11.73 -11.19 -15.77
N VAL A 161 10.98 -10.88 -14.71
CA VAL A 161 11.46 -10.16 -13.53
C VAL A 161 11.55 -11.09 -12.34
N PHE A 162 12.70 -11.13 -11.69
CA PHE A 162 12.92 -11.77 -10.42
C PHE A 162 12.84 -10.72 -9.30
N TRP A 163 12.01 -11.00 -8.29
CA TRP A 163 11.80 -10.11 -7.15
C TRP A 163 12.37 -10.74 -5.88
N GLU A 164 13.49 -10.23 -5.44
CA GLU A 164 14.08 -10.56 -4.14
C GLU A 164 13.58 -9.60 -3.06
N ILE A 165 13.09 -10.15 -1.95
CA ILE A 165 12.54 -9.39 -0.82
C ILE A 165 13.35 -9.57 0.46
N GLY A 166 14.23 -10.57 0.50
CA GLY A 166 15.13 -10.85 1.62
C GLY A 166 16.27 -11.74 1.18
N ASN A 167 17.44 -11.53 1.73
CA ASN A 167 18.67 -12.16 1.28
C ASN A 167 19.24 -13.25 2.22
N ASN A 168 18.82 -13.30 3.47
CA ASN A 168 19.31 -14.29 4.41
C ASN A 168 18.22 -14.79 5.37
N PRO A 169 17.49 -15.85 5.04
CA PRO A 169 17.54 -16.62 3.76
C PRO A 169 16.99 -15.86 2.55
N LEU A 170 17.25 -16.36 1.33
CA LEU A 170 16.76 -15.74 0.09
C LEU A 170 15.26 -15.92 -0.03
N TYR A 171 14.49 -14.87 0.26
CA TYR A 171 13.05 -14.78 0.10
C TYR A 171 12.69 -14.03 -1.17
N ILE A 172 11.68 -14.54 -1.86
CA ILE A 172 11.24 -14.02 -3.17
C ILE A 172 9.72 -13.85 -3.24
N ALA A 173 9.29 -13.07 -4.23
CA ALA A 173 7.89 -12.95 -4.58
C ALA A 173 7.46 -14.06 -5.57
N GLY A 174 6.45 -14.83 -5.20
CA GLY A 174 5.85 -15.88 -6.03
C GLY A 174 4.63 -15.42 -6.83
N GLY A 175 3.97 -16.38 -7.49
CA GLY A 175 2.85 -16.14 -8.39
C GLY A 175 1.59 -15.55 -7.78
N LYS A 176 1.45 -15.58 -6.44
CA LYS A 176 0.34 -14.94 -5.71
C LYS A 176 0.74 -13.64 -5.00
N SER A 177 1.99 -13.21 -5.14
CA SER A 177 2.44 -12.00 -4.47
C SER A 177 1.87 -10.74 -5.12
N PHE A 178 1.80 -9.67 -4.34
CA PHE A 178 1.44 -8.33 -4.81
C PHE A 178 2.35 -7.82 -5.95
N ALA A 179 3.60 -8.30 -6.04
CA ALA A 179 4.53 -7.98 -7.14
C ALA A 179 3.95 -8.31 -8.52
N ASN A 180 3.04 -9.29 -8.62
CA ASN A 180 2.41 -9.64 -9.90
C ASN A 180 1.46 -8.57 -10.41
N ASP A 181 0.91 -7.75 -9.55
CA ASP A 181 0.09 -6.62 -9.98
C ASP A 181 0.96 -5.57 -10.69
N TYR A 182 2.15 -5.26 -10.15
CA TYR A 182 3.13 -4.44 -10.86
C TYR A 182 3.55 -5.07 -12.20
N ASN A 183 3.78 -6.39 -12.22
CA ASN A 183 4.15 -7.09 -13.46
C ASN A 183 3.04 -6.97 -14.51
N ALA A 184 1.77 -7.13 -14.13
CA ALA A 184 0.64 -7.01 -15.04
C ALA A 184 0.57 -5.62 -15.68
N TYR A 185 0.67 -4.56 -14.87
CA TYR A 185 0.62 -3.18 -15.37
C TYR A 185 1.89 -2.73 -16.11
N SER A 186 3.06 -3.31 -15.79
CA SER A 186 4.33 -3.01 -16.47
C SER A 186 4.62 -3.87 -17.68
N ASN A 187 3.71 -4.77 -18.09
CA ASN A 187 3.93 -5.75 -19.17
C ASN A 187 5.18 -6.60 -18.95
N THR A 188 5.38 -7.07 -17.72
CA THR A 188 6.46 -8.00 -17.36
C THR A 188 5.89 -9.30 -16.80
N ILE A 189 6.73 -10.31 -16.60
CA ILE A 189 6.32 -11.60 -16.07
C ILE A 189 7.20 -11.92 -14.86
N ASN A 190 6.58 -12.26 -13.73
CA ASN A 190 7.34 -12.76 -12.59
C ASN A 190 8.03 -14.07 -12.95
N ALA A 191 9.34 -14.18 -12.72
CA ALA A 191 10.12 -15.38 -12.98
C ALA A 191 9.61 -16.62 -12.22
N TYR A 192 8.78 -16.41 -11.18
CA TYR A 192 8.15 -17.44 -10.37
C TYR A 192 6.60 -17.38 -10.42
N ASN A 193 6.05 -16.91 -11.54
CA ASN A 193 4.60 -16.83 -11.74
C ASN A 193 3.89 -18.21 -11.68
N ASP A 194 4.63 -19.28 -11.99
CA ASP A 194 4.17 -20.67 -11.94
C ASP A 194 4.02 -21.22 -10.52
N ILE A 195 4.58 -20.56 -9.50
CA ILE A 195 4.54 -21.00 -8.11
C ILE A 195 3.40 -20.31 -7.36
N ASN A 196 2.39 -21.08 -6.98
CA ASN A 196 1.18 -20.62 -6.34
C ASN A 196 1.38 -20.28 -4.84
N LYS A 197 2.34 -19.39 -4.55
CA LYS A 197 2.67 -18.86 -3.21
C LYS A 197 2.84 -17.36 -3.28
N ASN A 198 2.62 -16.67 -2.13
CA ASN A 198 2.88 -15.22 -2.03
C ASN A 198 4.39 -14.97 -1.98
N TYR A 199 5.02 -15.44 -0.92
CA TYR A 199 6.44 -15.29 -0.66
C TYR A 199 6.99 -16.60 -0.14
N PHE A 200 8.20 -16.96 -0.58
CA PHE A 200 8.83 -18.22 -0.16
C PHE A 200 10.34 -18.18 -0.37
N GLN A 201 11.01 -19.10 0.25
CA GLN A 201 12.46 -19.26 0.17
C GLN A 201 12.86 -20.09 -1.06
N VAL A 202 13.95 -19.68 -1.72
CA VAL A 202 14.57 -20.42 -2.82
C VAL A 202 16.11 -20.46 -2.65
N PHE A 203 16.77 -21.26 -3.47
CA PHE A 203 18.22 -21.24 -3.62
C PHE A 203 18.61 -20.45 -4.88
N ARG A 204 19.81 -19.86 -4.87
CA ARG A 204 20.30 -19.07 -6.03
C ARG A 204 20.42 -19.90 -7.29
N GLU A 205 20.72 -21.19 -7.16
CA GLU A 205 20.80 -22.15 -8.27
C GLU A 205 19.47 -22.29 -8.99
N ASP A 206 18.35 -22.19 -8.31
CA ASP A 206 17.03 -22.20 -8.95
C ASP A 206 16.79 -20.92 -9.74
N VAL A 207 17.18 -19.77 -9.19
CA VAL A 207 17.12 -18.47 -9.90
C VAL A 207 17.99 -18.52 -11.17
N MET A 208 19.20 -19.11 -11.07
CA MET A 208 20.09 -19.26 -12.23
C MET A 208 19.46 -20.14 -13.32
N LYS A 209 18.78 -21.23 -12.97
CA LYS A 209 18.05 -22.07 -13.93
C LYS A 209 16.91 -21.33 -14.62
N ARG A 210 16.20 -20.46 -13.87
CA ARG A 210 15.11 -19.65 -14.42
C ARG A 210 15.60 -18.51 -15.30
N ASN A 211 16.84 -18.07 -15.12
CA ASN A 211 17.55 -17.06 -15.89
C ASN A 211 16.69 -15.80 -16.19
N PRO A 212 16.36 -15.00 -15.19
CA PRO A 212 15.52 -13.80 -15.38
C PRO A 212 16.25 -12.74 -16.20
N ASP A 213 15.48 -11.90 -16.91
CA ASP A 213 15.97 -10.76 -17.67
C ASP A 213 16.29 -9.55 -16.78
N ILE A 214 15.65 -9.48 -15.61
CA ILE A 214 15.80 -8.41 -14.64
C ILE A 214 15.80 -9.01 -13.22
N ILE A 215 16.67 -8.49 -12.36
CA ILE A 215 16.69 -8.80 -10.94
C ILE A 215 16.40 -7.51 -10.17
N LEU A 216 15.35 -7.53 -9.36
CA LEU A 216 14.94 -6.44 -8.47
C LEU A 216 15.17 -6.86 -7.01
N LEU A 217 16.06 -6.14 -6.34
CA LEU A 217 16.36 -6.32 -4.92
C LEU A 217 15.58 -5.28 -4.13
N VAL A 218 14.46 -5.69 -3.52
CA VAL A 218 13.57 -4.76 -2.82
C VAL A 218 14.10 -4.52 -1.41
N ASN A 219 14.53 -3.29 -1.15
CA ASN A 219 15.06 -2.90 0.15
C ASN A 219 13.93 -2.56 1.12
N LEU A 220 13.63 -3.50 2.00
CA LEU A 220 12.72 -3.32 3.13
C LEU A 220 13.48 -2.98 4.43
N GLY A 221 14.64 -2.31 4.31
CA GLY A 221 15.48 -1.89 5.43
C GLY A 221 16.73 -2.72 5.68
N ASN A 222 16.93 -3.83 4.98
CA ASN A 222 18.05 -4.76 5.17
C ASN A 222 18.74 -5.23 3.88
N MET A 223 18.35 -4.71 2.72
CA MET A 223 19.01 -5.05 1.45
C MET A 223 20.34 -4.31 1.33
N SER A 224 21.43 -5.05 1.16
CA SER A 224 22.78 -4.51 1.15
C SER A 224 23.37 -4.34 -0.26
N LYS A 225 24.36 -3.47 -0.39
CA LYS A 225 25.17 -3.35 -1.63
C LYS A 225 25.98 -4.63 -1.90
N GLU A 226 26.28 -5.40 -0.86
CA GLU A 226 26.94 -6.71 -0.97
C GLU A 226 26.05 -7.69 -1.74
N GLU A 227 24.73 -7.69 -1.50
CA GLU A 227 23.78 -8.52 -2.22
C GLU A 227 23.76 -8.20 -3.71
N LEU A 228 23.71 -6.91 -4.07
CA LEU A 228 23.85 -6.48 -5.45
C LEU A 228 25.17 -6.97 -6.09
N SER A 229 26.26 -6.84 -5.35
CA SER A 229 27.60 -7.28 -5.79
C SER A 229 27.67 -8.79 -5.95
N LEU A 230 26.99 -9.55 -5.09
CA LEU A 230 26.91 -10.99 -5.17
C LEU A 230 26.17 -11.45 -6.45
N TRP A 231 25.01 -10.88 -6.76
CA TRP A 231 24.30 -11.20 -7.99
C TRP A 231 25.12 -10.88 -9.24
N ARG A 232 25.85 -9.78 -9.27
CA ARG A 232 26.72 -9.38 -10.40
C ARG A 232 27.89 -10.34 -10.68
N LYS A 233 28.19 -11.26 -9.75
CA LYS A 233 29.20 -12.32 -9.99
C LYS A 233 28.69 -13.43 -10.91
N TYR A 234 27.38 -13.64 -11.00
CA TYR A 234 26.77 -14.68 -11.85
C TYR A 234 26.68 -14.25 -13.32
N LYS A 235 27.84 -14.15 -14.00
CA LYS A 235 27.98 -13.58 -15.34
C LYS A 235 27.16 -14.29 -16.44
N MET A 236 26.64 -15.49 -16.15
CA MET A 236 25.78 -16.26 -17.08
C MET A 236 24.33 -15.77 -17.11
N LEU A 237 23.86 -15.01 -16.10
CA LEU A 237 22.50 -14.53 -16.03
C LEU A 237 22.23 -13.42 -17.04
N ASN A 238 21.11 -13.49 -17.77
CA ASN A 238 20.65 -12.45 -18.68
C ASN A 238 20.61 -11.07 -18.01
N ALA A 239 20.06 -11.00 -16.79
CA ALA A 239 20.00 -9.76 -16.01
C ALA A 239 21.38 -9.14 -15.78
N VAL A 240 22.42 -9.96 -15.53
CA VAL A 240 23.78 -9.49 -15.28
C VAL A 240 24.47 -9.06 -16.58
N GLN A 241 24.31 -9.82 -17.65
CA GLN A 241 24.88 -9.50 -18.96
C GLN A 241 24.35 -8.17 -19.50
N ASN A 242 23.08 -7.86 -19.22
CA ASN A 242 22.42 -6.64 -19.67
C ASN A 242 22.44 -5.50 -18.63
N ASN A 243 23.22 -5.63 -17.52
CA ASN A 243 23.28 -4.65 -16.44
C ASN A 243 21.91 -4.34 -15.79
N ARG A 244 21.01 -5.33 -15.70
CA ARG A 244 19.64 -5.19 -15.21
C ARG A 244 19.46 -5.82 -13.82
N VAL A 245 20.37 -5.49 -12.89
CA VAL A 245 20.28 -5.85 -11.47
C VAL A 245 20.19 -4.57 -10.68
N PHE A 246 19.06 -4.31 -10.02
CA PHE A 246 18.75 -3.04 -9.37
C PHE A 246 18.35 -3.24 -7.91
N ILE A 247 18.74 -2.31 -7.04
CA ILE A 247 18.14 -2.16 -5.72
C ILE A 247 16.98 -1.19 -5.86
N ILE A 248 15.85 -1.54 -5.26
CA ILE A 248 14.66 -0.68 -5.17
C ILE A 248 14.54 -0.24 -3.72
N ASP A 249 14.86 1.02 -3.45
CA ASP A 249 14.66 1.67 -2.16
C ASP A 249 13.25 2.27 -2.12
N SER A 250 12.26 1.40 -1.89
CA SER A 250 10.87 1.83 -1.72
C SER A 250 10.21 1.05 -0.60
N GLU A 251 10.08 1.69 0.56
CA GLU A 251 9.34 1.15 1.70
C GLU A 251 7.86 0.91 1.36
N ASP A 252 7.33 1.63 0.37
CA ASP A 252 5.93 1.55 -0.04
C ASP A 252 5.66 0.53 -1.14
N MET A 253 6.67 -0.20 -1.64
CA MET A 253 6.51 -1.09 -2.79
C MET A 253 5.44 -2.17 -2.55
N PHE A 254 5.33 -2.70 -1.34
CA PHE A 254 4.38 -3.77 -1.00
C PHE A 254 3.22 -3.34 -0.08
N ALA A 255 3.14 -2.06 0.25
CA ALA A 255 2.03 -1.48 1.01
C ALA A 255 1.69 -0.07 0.50
N PRO A 256 1.44 0.09 -0.82
CA PRO A 256 1.24 1.41 -1.42
C PRO A 256 -0.16 1.98 -1.14
N THR A 257 -0.26 3.31 -1.27
CA THR A 257 -1.52 4.01 -1.54
C THR A 257 -1.79 4.00 -3.06
N PRO A 258 -2.98 4.46 -3.53
CA PRO A 258 -3.21 4.60 -4.98
C PRO A 258 -2.15 5.44 -5.69
N LEU A 259 -1.71 6.55 -5.09
CA LEU A 259 -0.68 7.42 -5.69
C LEU A 259 0.68 6.75 -5.69
N THR A 260 1.11 6.17 -4.57
CA THR A 260 2.42 5.53 -4.52
C THR A 260 2.51 4.27 -5.36
N PHE A 261 1.39 3.56 -5.58
CA PHE A 261 1.37 2.49 -6.58
C PHE A 261 1.69 3.02 -7.99
N ALA A 262 1.05 4.12 -8.39
CA ALA A 262 1.29 4.75 -9.69
C ALA A 262 2.74 5.26 -9.84
N GLU A 263 3.29 5.86 -8.79
CA GLU A 263 4.69 6.30 -8.73
C GLU A 263 5.68 5.13 -8.83
N ASN A 264 5.45 4.07 -8.05
CA ASN A 264 6.26 2.85 -8.08
C ASN A 264 6.19 2.16 -9.44
N LEU A 265 5.01 2.10 -10.06
CA LEU A 265 4.84 1.55 -11.41
C LEU A 265 5.64 2.36 -12.44
N SER A 266 5.61 3.69 -12.34
CA SER A 266 6.40 4.57 -13.21
C SER A 266 7.89 4.34 -13.04
N PHE A 267 8.35 4.23 -11.80
CA PHE A 267 9.74 3.94 -11.48
C PHE A 267 10.18 2.57 -12.04
N LEU A 268 9.37 1.53 -11.86
CA LEU A 268 9.62 0.21 -12.43
C LEU A 268 9.67 0.24 -13.96
N ALA A 269 8.72 0.92 -14.59
CA ALA A 269 8.71 1.07 -16.04
C ALA A 269 10.00 1.72 -16.57
N LYS A 270 10.52 2.73 -15.86
CA LYS A 270 11.80 3.37 -16.19
C LYS A 270 12.97 2.42 -16.04
N ILE A 271 13.03 1.63 -14.98
CA ILE A 271 14.08 0.61 -14.77
C ILE A 271 14.03 -0.47 -15.86
N VAL A 272 12.82 -0.95 -16.19
CA VAL A 272 12.61 -2.06 -17.12
C VAL A 272 12.89 -1.65 -18.56
N TYR A 273 12.39 -0.50 -18.97
CA TYR A 273 12.38 -0.08 -20.38
C TYR A 273 13.24 1.16 -20.68
N GLY A 274 13.89 1.74 -19.67
CA GLY A 274 14.70 2.97 -19.83
C GLY A 274 13.85 4.21 -20.08
N ASP A 275 14.48 5.27 -20.62
CA ASP A 275 13.81 6.55 -20.88
C ASP A 275 12.83 6.52 -22.09
N VAL A 276 12.46 5.35 -22.58
CA VAL A 276 11.45 5.19 -23.66
C VAL A 276 10.09 5.80 -23.29
N LEU A 277 9.91 6.10 -22.00
CA LEU A 277 8.72 6.66 -21.44
C LEU A 277 8.92 8.17 -21.09
N ASN A 278 9.13 9.03 -22.08
CA ASN A 278 8.86 10.45 -21.86
C ASN A 278 7.36 10.62 -21.55
N VAL A 279 7.01 10.37 -20.30
CA VAL A 279 5.69 10.67 -19.76
C VAL A 279 5.71 12.16 -19.38
N LYS A 280 5.37 13.02 -20.37
CA LYS A 280 4.93 14.38 -20.09
C LYS A 280 3.47 14.37 -19.66
#